data_d3eabfe77b0ea9cffeb25f3320246b11
#
_entry.id   d3eabfe77b0ea9cffeb25f3320246b11
#
_cell.length_a   1.000
_cell.length_b   1.000
_cell.length_c   1.000
_cell.angle_alpha   90.00
_cell.angle_beta   90.00
_cell.angle_gamma   90.00
#
_symmetry.space_group_name_H-M   'P 1'
#
loop_
_entity.id
_entity.type
_entity.pdbx_description
1 polymer ?
#
loop_
_entity_poly.entity_id
_entity_poly.type
_entity_poly.pdbx_seq_one_letter_code
_entity_poly.pdbx_strand_id
1 'polypeptide(L)'
;MRIALRAYARVALLFCVAAATSLPVLAADAPAQRHMLWSMQDKTNKVYLLGSIHLLKETETLPPAVDAAYADAESLLMEIDMDDLDPAKMQQDVAELAMQPDEQTLQQQLGPETYQQFAAKLQPLSIDPALLDRFRPWFAAITLVQVQMMKLGFDPNSGVEMRLTRRATADHKPIQGLETVREQLEIMARLPDKQQREFLMYSIDDAERMTSELDAMLGAWRRGDAPALAKLLQEGYDEYPDLYRPLTVERNRKWIPRIEQLLDDKDDCLVVVGALHLVGTDSVVDLLERKGHKVKQL
;
A
#
# COMPACT_ATOMS: atom_id res chain seq x y z
N MET A 1 17.48 38.71 -13.65
CA MET A 1 18.34 39.10 -14.80
C MET A 1 18.38 37.85 -15.68
N ARG A 2 17.45 37.69 -16.60
CA ARG A 2 17.60 37.90 -18.05
C ARG A 2 18.76 37.04 -18.57
N ILE A 3 18.64 36.07 -19.49
CA ILE A 3 18.17 36.12 -20.88
C ILE A 3 18.06 34.66 -21.35
N ALA A 4 16.98 34.04 -21.84
CA ALA A 4 16.42 34.16 -23.19
C ALA A 4 17.45 33.79 -24.27
N LEU A 5 17.23 33.11 -25.34
CA LEU A 5 16.14 32.99 -26.29
C LEU A 5 16.62 32.16 -27.51
N ARG A 6 15.68 31.45 -28.17
CA ARG A 6 15.56 31.33 -29.65
C ARG A 6 16.52 30.38 -30.38
N ALA A 7 16.13 29.70 -31.42
CA ALA A 7 14.94 29.54 -32.23
C ALA A 7 15.27 28.82 -33.56
N TYR A 8 14.26 28.18 -34.15
CA TYR A 8 13.94 28.04 -35.58
C TYR A 8 14.89 27.26 -36.53
N ALA A 9 14.42 26.16 -37.07
CA ALA A 9 13.53 25.96 -38.22
C ALA A 9 14.22 25.96 -39.60
N ARG A 10 13.99 24.95 -40.38
CA ARG A 10 13.49 24.84 -41.76
C ARG A 10 14.08 23.63 -42.51
N VAL A 11 13.24 22.64 -42.74
CA VAL A 11 12.69 22.20 -44.05
C VAL A 11 13.67 22.17 -45.20
N ALA A 12 13.94 20.98 -45.74
CA ALA A 12 14.05 20.72 -47.16
C ALA A 12 13.72 19.25 -47.46
N LEU A 13 12.67 19.07 -48.27
CA LEU A 13 12.22 17.84 -48.92
C LEU A 13 13.31 17.39 -49.89
N LEU A 14 13.67 16.12 -49.88
CA LEU A 14 14.27 15.44 -51.03
C LEU A 14 13.70 14.01 -51.12
N PHE A 15 12.91 13.81 -52.19
CA PHE A 15 12.45 12.51 -52.65
C PHE A 15 13.66 11.69 -53.10
N CYS A 16 13.83 10.51 -52.49
CA CYS A 16 14.54 9.40 -53.11
C CYS A 16 13.67 8.17 -52.97
N VAL A 17 13.10 7.74 -54.07
CA VAL A 17 12.46 6.42 -54.23
C VAL A 17 13.59 5.40 -54.23
N ALA A 18 13.70 4.66 -53.13
CA ALA A 18 14.47 3.44 -53.06
C ALA A 18 13.53 2.29 -52.77
N ALA A 19 13.53 1.30 -53.67
CA ALA A 19 12.78 0.07 -53.55
C ALA A 19 13.14 -0.63 -52.23
N ALA A 20 12.20 -0.63 -51.28
CA ALA A 20 12.34 -1.33 -50.00
C ALA A 20 12.03 -2.81 -50.20
N THR A 21 13.03 -3.63 -50.19
CA THR A 21 12.88 -5.05 -49.88
C THR A 21 12.49 -5.14 -48.41
N SER A 22 11.24 -5.50 -48.14
CA SER A 22 10.72 -5.72 -46.81
C SER A 22 11.37 -6.99 -46.23
N LEU A 23 12.45 -6.79 -45.44
CA LEU A 23 12.87 -7.80 -44.48
C LEU A 23 11.81 -7.83 -43.36
N PRO A 24 11.36 -9.02 -42.92
CA PRO A 24 10.51 -9.08 -41.74
C PRO A 24 11.31 -8.54 -40.55
N VAL A 25 10.96 -7.37 -40.05
CA VAL A 25 11.38 -6.91 -38.73
C VAL A 25 10.75 -7.91 -37.77
N LEU A 26 11.57 -8.80 -37.23
CA LEU A 26 11.22 -9.54 -36.02
C LEU A 26 10.88 -8.45 -34.99
N ALA A 27 9.60 -8.32 -34.68
CA ALA A 27 9.16 -7.49 -33.59
C ALA A 27 9.90 -8.02 -32.36
N ALA A 28 10.85 -7.25 -31.86
CA ALA A 28 11.38 -7.51 -30.54
C ALA A 28 10.17 -7.52 -29.61
N ASP A 29 9.94 -8.61 -28.90
CA ASP A 29 8.90 -8.69 -27.90
C ASP A 29 9.00 -7.47 -27.01
N ALA A 30 7.95 -6.66 -26.97
CA ALA A 30 7.87 -5.57 -26.03
C ALA A 30 8.15 -6.16 -24.63
N PRO A 31 9.01 -5.53 -23.81
CA PRO A 31 9.30 -6.09 -22.50
C PRO A 31 7.97 -6.35 -21.80
N ALA A 32 7.77 -7.58 -21.31
CA ALA A 32 6.55 -7.98 -20.65
C ALA A 32 6.22 -6.94 -19.56
N GLN A 33 5.00 -6.44 -19.57
CA GLN A 33 4.57 -5.45 -18.59
C GLN A 33 4.73 -6.07 -17.21
N ARG A 34 5.51 -5.44 -16.36
CA ARG A 34 5.69 -5.88 -14.98
C ARG A 34 4.50 -5.45 -14.14
N HIS A 35 4.22 -6.20 -13.09
CA HIS A 35 3.19 -5.92 -12.11
C HIS A 35 3.78 -5.91 -10.70
N MET A 36 3.04 -5.40 -9.73
CA MET A 36 3.43 -5.51 -8.31
C MET A 36 3.15 -6.93 -7.80
N LEU A 37 3.67 -7.88 -8.53
CA LEU A 37 3.49 -9.31 -8.33
C LEU A 37 4.82 -10.01 -8.58
N TRP A 38 5.23 -10.84 -7.63
CA TRP A 38 6.43 -11.68 -7.76
C TRP A 38 6.06 -13.13 -7.56
N SER A 39 6.95 -14.01 -7.98
CA SER A 39 6.86 -15.44 -7.69
C SER A 39 8.21 -15.98 -7.25
N MET A 40 8.17 -16.93 -6.34
CA MET A 40 9.27 -17.84 -6.02
C MET A 40 8.74 -19.27 -6.13
N GLN A 41 9.61 -20.18 -6.47
CA GLN A 41 9.26 -21.58 -6.70
C GLN A 41 10.38 -22.48 -6.25
N ASP A 42 10.00 -23.57 -5.67
CA ASP A 42 10.86 -24.69 -5.42
C ASP A 42 10.51 -25.85 -6.40
N LYS A 43 10.80 -27.11 -6.04
CA LYS A 43 10.56 -28.28 -6.92
C LYS A 43 9.09 -28.58 -7.15
N THR A 44 8.23 -28.30 -6.21
CA THR A 44 6.82 -28.71 -6.18
C THR A 44 5.84 -27.57 -6.05
N ASN A 45 6.21 -26.50 -5.35
CA ASN A 45 5.29 -25.41 -4.99
C ASN A 45 5.75 -24.07 -5.52
N LYS A 46 4.77 -23.25 -5.80
CA LYS A 46 4.93 -21.85 -6.18
C LYS A 46 4.26 -20.94 -5.16
N VAL A 47 4.98 -19.92 -4.76
CA VAL A 47 4.47 -18.87 -3.90
C VAL A 47 4.46 -17.57 -4.68
N TYR A 48 3.29 -16.95 -4.80
CA TYR A 48 3.10 -15.62 -5.35
C TYR A 48 3.13 -14.58 -4.24
N LEU A 49 3.72 -13.43 -4.50
CA LEU A 49 3.75 -12.29 -3.59
C LEU A 49 3.11 -11.10 -4.32
N LEU A 50 1.93 -10.71 -3.90
CA LEU A 50 1.18 -9.60 -4.49
C LEU A 50 1.23 -8.37 -3.58
N GLY A 51 1.74 -7.27 -4.13
CA GLY A 51 1.69 -5.95 -3.50
C GLY A 51 0.33 -5.30 -3.69
N SER A 52 -0.41 -5.15 -2.63
CA SER A 52 -1.77 -4.63 -2.62
C SER A 52 -1.84 -3.14 -2.32
N ILE A 53 -3.00 -2.57 -2.61
CA ILE A 53 -3.45 -1.24 -2.19
C ILE A 53 -4.80 -1.41 -1.50
N HIS A 54 -4.90 -0.95 -0.25
CA HIS A 54 -6.07 -1.15 0.60
C HIS A 54 -7.32 -0.39 0.16
N LEU A 55 -7.14 0.78 -0.49
CA LEU A 55 -8.23 1.60 -0.98
C LEU A 55 -8.02 1.87 -2.47
N LEU A 56 -8.98 1.46 -3.28
CA LEU A 56 -8.98 1.72 -4.73
C LEU A 56 -10.30 2.37 -5.14
N LYS A 57 -10.33 2.98 -6.31
CA LYS A 57 -11.60 3.38 -6.93
C LYS A 57 -12.32 2.14 -7.46
N GLU A 58 -13.64 2.15 -7.45
CA GLU A 58 -14.45 1.04 -7.98
C GLU A 58 -14.10 0.73 -9.44
N THR A 59 -13.76 1.77 -10.21
CA THR A 59 -13.37 1.68 -11.61
C THR A 59 -11.99 1.07 -11.85
N GLU A 60 -11.18 0.87 -10.81
CA GLU A 60 -9.86 0.27 -10.94
C GLU A 60 -9.99 -1.23 -11.24
N THR A 61 -9.25 -1.70 -12.22
CA THR A 61 -9.19 -3.12 -12.57
C THR A 61 -7.86 -3.73 -12.12
N LEU A 62 -7.91 -4.96 -11.61
CA LEU A 62 -6.69 -5.69 -11.31
C LEU A 62 -6.04 -6.19 -12.62
N PRO A 63 -4.71 -6.23 -12.70
CA PRO A 63 -4.02 -6.77 -13.86
C PRO A 63 -4.37 -8.25 -14.09
N PRO A 64 -4.48 -8.72 -15.35
CA PRO A 64 -4.72 -10.14 -15.64
C PRO A 64 -3.71 -11.11 -15.02
N ALA A 65 -2.48 -10.66 -14.76
CA ALA A 65 -1.47 -11.44 -14.05
C ALA A 65 -1.89 -11.79 -12.62
N VAL A 66 -2.63 -10.90 -11.94
CA VAL A 66 -3.19 -11.17 -10.60
C VAL A 66 -4.26 -12.23 -10.68
N ASP A 67 -5.13 -12.18 -11.70
CA ASP A 67 -6.15 -13.21 -11.93
C ASP A 67 -5.52 -14.57 -12.21
N ALA A 68 -4.42 -14.61 -12.98
CA ALA A 68 -3.69 -15.84 -13.26
C ALA A 68 -3.03 -16.41 -11.98
N ALA A 69 -2.38 -15.57 -11.18
CA ALA A 69 -1.79 -16.00 -9.91
C ALA A 69 -2.84 -16.49 -8.90
N TYR A 70 -3.99 -15.80 -8.83
CA TYR A 70 -5.11 -16.24 -8.00
C TYR A 70 -5.69 -17.58 -8.47
N ALA A 71 -5.80 -17.80 -9.77
CA ALA A 71 -6.33 -19.05 -10.33
C ALA A 71 -5.41 -20.25 -10.07
N ASP A 72 -4.10 -20.02 -10.14
CA ASP A 72 -3.05 -21.03 -9.91
C ASP A 72 -2.93 -21.40 -8.41
N ALA A 73 -3.08 -20.43 -7.50
CA ALA A 73 -2.97 -20.66 -6.07
C ALA A 73 -4.22 -21.37 -5.49
N GLU A 74 -4.01 -22.36 -4.63
CA GLU A 74 -5.07 -23.06 -3.90
C GLU A 74 -5.49 -22.33 -2.62
N SER A 75 -4.63 -21.48 -2.08
CA SER A 75 -4.88 -20.75 -0.81
C SER A 75 -4.34 -19.32 -0.87
N LEU A 76 -4.83 -18.48 0.05
CA LEU A 76 -4.35 -17.11 0.24
C LEU A 76 -3.75 -16.95 1.64
N LEU A 77 -2.64 -16.19 1.70
CA LEU A 77 -2.05 -15.72 2.95
C LEU A 77 -2.04 -14.20 2.93
N MET A 78 -2.81 -13.55 3.78
CA MET A 78 -2.96 -12.10 3.84
C MET A 78 -2.31 -11.52 5.10
N GLU A 79 -2.15 -10.19 5.18
CA GLU A 79 -1.71 -9.56 6.43
C GLU A 79 -2.66 -9.91 7.57
N ILE A 80 -3.96 -9.79 7.31
CA ILE A 80 -5.05 -10.14 8.24
C ILE A 80 -5.99 -11.09 7.52
N ASP A 81 -6.48 -12.10 8.22
CA ASP A 81 -7.58 -12.93 7.73
C ASP A 81 -8.88 -12.10 7.76
N MET A 82 -9.22 -11.54 6.59
CA MET A 82 -10.40 -10.68 6.44
C MET A 82 -11.71 -11.47 6.39
N ASP A 83 -11.64 -12.79 6.26
CA ASP A 83 -12.80 -13.68 6.19
C ASP A 83 -13.24 -14.16 7.60
N ASP A 84 -12.33 -14.16 8.58
CA ASP A 84 -12.56 -14.60 9.96
C ASP A 84 -12.48 -13.44 10.98
N LEU A 85 -12.96 -12.26 10.61
CA LEU A 85 -12.99 -11.12 11.53
C LEU A 85 -14.16 -11.26 12.52
N ASP A 86 -13.84 -11.20 13.81
CA ASP A 86 -14.84 -11.06 14.89
C ASP A 86 -15.14 -9.56 15.14
N PRO A 87 -16.34 -9.08 14.78
CA PRO A 87 -16.68 -7.67 14.96
C PRO A 87 -16.69 -7.23 16.43
N ALA A 88 -17.08 -8.12 17.36
CA ALA A 88 -17.10 -7.78 18.78
C ALA A 88 -15.69 -7.63 19.35
N LYS A 89 -14.78 -8.54 18.96
CA LYS A 89 -13.37 -8.44 19.33
C LYS A 89 -12.72 -7.21 18.72
N MET A 90 -13.00 -6.90 17.45
CA MET A 90 -12.47 -5.70 16.80
C MET A 90 -12.96 -4.42 17.49
N GLN A 91 -14.24 -4.35 17.88
CA GLN A 91 -14.78 -3.22 18.65
C GLN A 91 -14.09 -3.08 20.01
N GLN A 92 -13.84 -4.20 20.71
CA GLN A 92 -13.09 -4.19 21.96
C GLN A 92 -11.66 -3.72 21.78
N ASP A 93 -10.93 -4.22 20.77
CA ASP A 93 -9.55 -3.83 20.48
C ASP A 93 -9.45 -2.33 20.14
N VAL A 94 -10.40 -1.79 19.37
CA VAL A 94 -10.50 -0.35 19.10
C VAL A 94 -10.78 0.44 20.38
N ALA A 95 -11.70 -0.01 21.22
CA ALA A 95 -12.02 0.67 22.47
C ALA A 95 -10.81 0.72 23.42
N GLU A 96 -10.04 -0.36 23.50
CA GLU A 96 -8.87 -0.44 24.38
C GLU A 96 -7.65 0.35 23.83
N LEU A 97 -7.41 0.31 22.53
CA LEU A 97 -6.17 0.80 21.94
C LEU A 97 -6.30 2.18 21.29
N ALA A 98 -7.46 2.52 20.77
CA ALA A 98 -7.67 3.70 19.95
C ALA A 98 -8.46 4.82 20.66
N MET A 99 -9.21 4.48 21.72
CA MET A 99 -9.95 5.48 22.48
C MET A 99 -9.08 6.12 23.54
N GLN A 100 -9.39 7.38 23.84
CA GLN A 100 -8.80 8.06 25.00
C GLN A 100 -9.24 7.39 26.32
N PRO A 101 -8.37 7.35 27.34
CA PRO A 101 -8.79 7.02 28.69
C PRO A 101 -9.94 7.91 29.15
N ASP A 102 -10.70 7.44 30.15
CA ASP A 102 -11.84 8.20 30.67
C ASP A 102 -11.47 9.64 31.00
N GLU A 103 -12.36 10.57 30.66
CA GLU A 103 -12.25 12.02 30.84
C GLU A 103 -11.14 12.75 30.04
N GLN A 104 -10.29 12.04 29.32
CA GLN A 104 -9.33 12.68 28.42
C GLN A 104 -9.94 12.93 27.03
N THR A 105 -9.54 14.05 26.41
CA THR A 105 -9.95 14.41 25.08
C THR A 105 -8.75 14.70 24.18
N LEU A 106 -8.98 14.61 22.86
CA LEU A 106 -7.98 14.97 21.87
C LEU A 106 -7.56 16.44 22.05
N GLN A 107 -8.52 17.33 22.41
CA GLN A 107 -8.24 18.73 22.72
C GLN A 107 -7.22 18.88 23.86
N GLN A 108 -7.38 18.11 24.93
CA GLN A 108 -6.43 18.15 26.07
C GLN A 108 -5.05 17.63 25.68
N GLN A 109 -4.98 16.58 24.85
CA GLN A 109 -3.72 16.01 24.38
C GLN A 109 -2.96 16.93 23.41
N LEU A 110 -3.67 17.60 22.51
CA LEU A 110 -3.06 18.52 21.55
C LEU A 110 -2.67 19.86 22.20
N GLY A 111 -3.38 20.26 23.25
CA GLY A 111 -3.33 21.59 23.83
C GLY A 111 -4.12 22.59 22.98
N PRO A 112 -4.46 23.77 23.57
CA PRO A 112 -5.43 24.69 22.97
C PRO A 112 -4.99 25.25 21.62
N GLU A 113 -3.71 25.57 21.46
CA GLU A 113 -3.19 26.17 20.22
C GLU A 113 -3.18 25.15 19.07
N THR A 114 -2.64 23.96 19.31
CA THR A 114 -2.59 22.87 18.29
C THR A 114 -3.99 22.39 17.94
N TYR A 115 -4.89 22.30 18.92
CA TYR A 115 -6.28 21.92 18.66
C TYR A 115 -7.02 22.97 17.81
N GLN A 116 -6.76 24.25 18.02
CA GLN A 116 -7.33 25.30 17.19
C GLN A 116 -6.85 25.18 15.72
N GLN A 117 -5.54 24.90 15.51
CA GLN A 117 -5.00 24.66 14.18
C GLN A 117 -5.62 23.40 13.55
N PHE A 118 -5.73 22.32 14.32
CA PHE A 118 -6.39 21.10 13.91
C PHE A 118 -7.84 21.35 13.47
N ALA A 119 -8.63 22.01 14.31
CA ALA A 119 -10.03 22.34 14.01
C ALA A 119 -10.17 23.20 12.75
N ALA A 120 -9.30 24.21 12.57
CA ALA A 120 -9.30 25.03 11.36
C ALA A 120 -9.04 24.22 10.09
N LYS A 121 -8.15 23.23 10.14
CA LYS A 121 -7.84 22.34 9.00
C LYS A 121 -8.96 21.34 8.69
N LEU A 122 -9.84 21.05 9.64
CA LEU A 122 -11.02 20.19 9.42
C LEU A 122 -12.21 20.92 8.76
N GLN A 123 -12.25 22.26 8.82
CA GLN A 123 -13.35 23.04 8.25
C GLN A 123 -13.55 22.78 6.74
N PRO A 124 -12.51 22.80 5.87
CA PRO A 124 -12.68 22.49 4.45
C PRO A 124 -13.16 21.05 4.20
N LEU A 125 -12.90 20.16 5.14
CA LEU A 125 -13.34 18.77 5.09
C LEU A 125 -14.78 18.58 5.57
N SER A 126 -15.40 19.64 6.14
CA SER A 126 -16.73 19.59 6.76
C SER A 126 -16.83 18.52 7.87
N ILE A 127 -15.75 18.36 8.64
CA ILE A 127 -15.66 17.43 9.77
C ILE A 127 -15.72 18.24 11.06
N ASP A 128 -16.65 17.87 11.95
CA ASP A 128 -16.69 18.42 13.31
C ASP A 128 -15.56 17.81 14.14
N PRO A 129 -14.61 18.61 14.68
CA PRO A 129 -13.54 18.12 15.54
C PRO A 129 -14.02 17.28 16.73
N ALA A 130 -15.21 17.59 17.26
CA ALA A 130 -15.80 16.88 18.39
C ALA A 130 -16.04 15.38 18.11
N LEU A 131 -16.23 14.99 16.86
CA LEU A 131 -16.38 13.58 16.47
C LEU A 131 -15.10 12.77 16.70
N LEU A 132 -13.95 13.44 16.76
CA LEU A 132 -12.64 12.81 16.93
C LEU A 132 -12.11 12.95 18.37
N ASP A 133 -12.83 13.67 19.23
CA ASP A 133 -12.32 14.07 20.53
C ASP A 133 -12.06 12.90 21.49
N ARG A 134 -12.75 11.78 21.30
CA ARG A 134 -12.56 10.56 22.06
C ARG A 134 -11.46 9.64 21.53
N PHE A 135 -10.89 9.94 20.36
CA PHE A 135 -9.81 9.13 19.77
C PHE A 135 -8.44 9.58 20.24
N ARG A 136 -7.52 8.61 20.37
CA ARG A 136 -6.09 8.92 20.46
C ARG A 136 -5.61 9.55 19.15
N PRO A 137 -4.56 10.41 19.17
CA PRO A 137 -4.16 11.15 17.98
C PRO A 137 -3.85 10.26 16.76
N TRP A 138 -3.22 9.11 16.95
CA TRP A 138 -2.92 8.18 15.86
C TRP A 138 -4.16 7.64 15.17
N PHE A 139 -5.23 7.33 15.95
CA PHE A 139 -6.45 6.79 15.37
C PHE A 139 -7.29 7.86 14.70
N ALA A 140 -7.30 9.07 15.27
CA ALA A 140 -7.87 10.25 14.61
C ALA A 140 -7.19 10.52 13.26
N ALA A 141 -5.83 10.38 13.18
CA ALA A 141 -5.07 10.52 11.93
C ALA A 141 -5.52 9.52 10.86
N ILE A 142 -5.55 8.22 11.20
CA ILE A 142 -5.99 7.16 10.27
C ILE A 142 -7.43 7.40 9.81
N THR A 143 -8.33 7.75 10.74
CA THR A 143 -9.73 8.05 10.42
C THR A 143 -9.84 9.22 9.43
N LEU A 144 -9.06 10.28 9.63
CA LEU A 144 -9.06 11.44 8.74
C LEU A 144 -8.50 11.10 7.35
N VAL A 145 -7.38 10.37 7.27
CA VAL A 145 -6.84 9.91 5.99
C VAL A 145 -7.89 9.08 5.25
N GLN A 146 -8.56 8.15 5.93
CA GLN A 146 -9.61 7.34 5.32
C GLN A 146 -10.78 8.19 4.80
N VAL A 147 -11.27 9.16 5.58
CA VAL A 147 -12.35 10.07 5.15
C VAL A 147 -11.92 10.91 3.94
N GLN A 148 -10.68 11.42 3.93
CA GLN A 148 -10.15 12.16 2.79
C GLN A 148 -10.08 11.30 1.53
N MET A 149 -9.58 10.07 1.66
CA MET A 149 -9.53 9.09 0.56
C MET A 149 -10.92 8.79 0.00
N MET A 150 -11.91 8.58 0.88
CA MET A 150 -13.31 8.36 0.45
C MET A 150 -13.88 9.58 -0.29
N LYS A 151 -13.57 10.80 0.13
CA LYS A 151 -13.95 12.02 -0.60
C LYS A 151 -13.32 12.13 -1.99
N LEU A 152 -12.13 11.56 -2.19
CA LEU A 152 -11.46 11.44 -3.49
C LEU A 152 -11.99 10.27 -4.34
N GLY A 153 -13.02 9.55 -3.86
CA GLY A 153 -13.67 8.45 -4.55
C GLY A 153 -12.97 7.10 -4.38
N PHE A 154 -12.08 6.98 -3.40
CA PHE A 154 -11.52 5.69 -3.00
C PHE A 154 -12.46 4.96 -2.04
N ASP A 155 -12.55 3.65 -2.16
CA ASP A 155 -13.41 2.81 -1.35
C ASP A 155 -12.59 1.63 -0.78
N PRO A 156 -12.57 1.42 0.55
CA PRO A 156 -11.91 0.26 1.15
C PRO A 156 -12.50 -1.07 0.64
N ASN A 157 -13.77 -1.12 0.27
CA ASN A 157 -14.38 -2.30 -0.33
C ASN A 157 -13.84 -2.61 -1.73
N SER A 158 -13.21 -1.64 -2.38
CA SER A 158 -12.60 -1.79 -3.70
C SER A 158 -11.10 -2.11 -3.65
N GLY A 159 -10.49 -2.14 -2.47
CA GLY A 159 -9.11 -2.56 -2.27
C GLY A 159 -8.82 -3.97 -2.76
N VAL A 160 -7.54 -4.24 -3.03
CA VAL A 160 -7.09 -5.54 -3.57
C VAL A 160 -7.48 -6.67 -2.62
N GLU A 161 -7.22 -6.50 -1.32
CA GLU A 161 -7.52 -7.50 -0.29
C GLU A 161 -8.99 -7.85 -0.26
N MET A 162 -9.85 -6.84 -0.19
CA MET A 162 -11.31 -7.05 -0.10
C MET A 162 -11.88 -7.71 -1.36
N ARG A 163 -11.33 -7.40 -2.54
CA ARG A 163 -11.72 -8.06 -3.79
C ARG A 163 -11.31 -9.53 -3.78
N LEU A 164 -10.09 -9.82 -3.37
CA LEU A 164 -9.58 -11.19 -3.32
C LEU A 164 -10.24 -12.00 -2.21
N THR A 165 -10.50 -11.41 -1.04
CA THR A 165 -11.26 -12.06 0.04
C THR A 165 -12.64 -12.49 -0.46
N ARG A 166 -13.44 -11.57 -1.03
CA ARG A 166 -14.78 -11.93 -1.55
C ARG A 166 -14.72 -13.03 -2.61
N ARG A 167 -13.70 -12.99 -3.47
CA ARG A 167 -13.51 -14.03 -4.48
C ARG A 167 -13.13 -15.37 -3.84
N ALA A 168 -12.19 -15.38 -2.90
CA ALA A 168 -11.74 -16.58 -2.21
C ALA A 168 -12.86 -17.24 -1.40
N THR A 169 -13.67 -16.43 -0.67
CA THR A 169 -14.86 -16.92 0.03
C THR A 169 -15.85 -17.56 -0.94
N ALA A 170 -16.13 -16.94 -2.09
CA ALA A 170 -17.02 -17.49 -3.11
C ALA A 170 -16.48 -18.78 -3.75
N ASP A 171 -15.17 -18.87 -3.96
CA ASP A 171 -14.48 -20.02 -4.55
C ASP A 171 -14.11 -21.08 -3.49
N HIS A 172 -14.42 -20.86 -2.20
CA HIS A 172 -14.05 -21.71 -1.06
C HIS A 172 -12.53 -21.95 -0.94
N LYS A 173 -11.71 -20.99 -1.33
CA LYS A 173 -10.26 -21.03 -1.09
C LYS A 173 -9.95 -20.59 0.33
N PRO A 174 -9.12 -21.35 1.08
CA PRO A 174 -8.71 -20.97 2.43
C PRO A 174 -7.96 -19.64 2.44
N ILE A 175 -8.28 -18.80 3.43
CA ILE A 175 -7.53 -17.57 3.74
C ILE A 175 -6.88 -17.76 5.10
N GLN A 176 -5.67 -17.24 5.27
CA GLN A 176 -4.96 -17.19 6.55
C GLN A 176 -4.36 -15.81 6.75
N GLY A 177 -4.21 -15.38 8.01
CA GLY A 177 -3.56 -14.14 8.39
C GLY A 177 -2.11 -14.34 8.85
N LEU A 178 -1.24 -13.42 8.48
CA LEU A 178 0.11 -13.29 9.04
C LEU A 178 0.10 -12.66 10.43
N GLU A 179 -0.91 -11.83 10.69
CA GLU A 179 -1.11 -11.04 11.90
C GLU A 179 -2.60 -10.92 12.25
N THR A 180 -2.87 -10.45 13.44
CA THR A 180 -4.21 -10.07 13.90
C THR A 180 -4.42 -8.56 13.74
N VAL A 181 -5.69 -8.12 13.71
CA VAL A 181 -6.04 -6.69 13.77
C VAL A 181 -5.41 -6.03 14.98
N ARG A 182 -5.48 -6.68 16.16
CA ARG A 182 -4.91 -6.16 17.40
C ARG A 182 -3.40 -5.90 17.28
N GLU A 183 -2.63 -6.83 16.72
CA GLU A 183 -1.19 -6.66 16.54
C GLU A 183 -0.87 -5.42 15.69
N GLN A 184 -1.64 -5.16 14.62
CA GLN A 184 -1.44 -3.96 13.80
C GLN A 184 -1.83 -2.68 14.54
N LEU A 185 -2.95 -2.65 15.25
CA LEU A 185 -3.37 -1.49 16.04
C LEU A 185 -2.36 -1.16 17.15
N GLU A 186 -1.78 -2.19 17.79
CA GLU A 186 -0.78 -2.02 18.84
C GLU A 186 0.48 -1.31 18.35
N ILE A 187 0.89 -1.47 17.09
CA ILE A 187 2.06 -0.76 16.54
C ILE A 187 1.84 0.75 16.64
N MET A 188 0.67 1.23 16.24
CA MET A 188 0.35 2.65 16.29
C MET A 188 0.07 3.13 17.72
N ALA A 189 -0.59 2.31 18.52
CA ALA A 189 -0.91 2.65 19.91
C ALA A 189 0.33 2.78 20.80
N ARG A 190 1.43 2.10 20.47
CA ARG A 190 2.72 2.16 21.21
C ARG A 190 3.60 3.36 20.83
N LEU A 191 3.24 4.11 19.80
CA LEU A 191 3.98 5.32 19.45
C LEU A 191 3.96 6.31 20.63
N PRO A 192 5.10 6.99 20.91
CA PRO A 192 5.11 8.07 21.87
C PRO A 192 4.07 9.15 21.53
N ASP A 193 3.45 9.73 22.56
CA ASP A 193 2.39 10.75 22.38
C ASP A 193 2.79 11.90 21.44
N LYS A 194 4.06 12.30 21.49
CA LYS A 194 4.58 13.34 20.59
C LYS A 194 4.46 12.90 19.14
N GLN A 195 4.87 11.67 18.81
CA GLN A 195 4.83 11.15 17.45
C GLN A 195 3.39 10.92 16.96
N GLN A 196 2.50 10.48 17.86
CA GLN A 196 1.07 10.37 17.51
C GLN A 196 0.47 11.73 17.14
N ARG A 197 0.82 12.80 17.86
CA ARG A 197 0.37 14.17 17.54
C ARG A 197 0.96 14.69 16.22
N GLU A 198 2.26 14.45 16.00
CA GLU A 198 2.94 14.82 14.75
C GLU A 198 2.29 14.11 13.56
N PHE A 199 2.03 12.82 13.67
CA PHE A 199 1.34 12.04 12.65
C PHE A 199 -0.07 12.59 12.36
N LEU A 200 -0.85 12.94 13.40
CA LEU A 200 -2.15 13.57 13.23
C LEU A 200 -2.06 14.90 12.48
N MET A 201 -1.13 15.76 12.87
CA MET A 201 -0.99 17.09 12.24
C MET A 201 -0.52 16.96 10.78
N TYR A 202 0.37 16.01 10.50
CA TYR A 202 0.80 15.70 9.13
C TYR A 202 -0.36 15.21 8.25
N SER A 203 -1.22 14.33 8.79
CA SER A 203 -2.30 13.71 8.02
C SER A 203 -3.38 14.70 7.52
N ILE A 204 -3.34 15.95 8.00
CA ILE A 204 -4.29 17.01 7.61
C ILE A 204 -3.61 18.20 6.91
N ASP A 205 -2.30 18.16 6.69
CA ASP A 205 -1.54 19.37 6.34
C ASP A 205 -1.71 19.80 4.88
N ASP A 206 -1.91 18.86 3.94
CA ASP A 206 -1.96 19.22 2.52
C ASP A 206 -2.75 18.23 1.66
N ALA A 207 -4.03 18.57 1.39
CA ALA A 207 -4.89 17.74 0.54
C ALA A 207 -4.45 17.72 -0.94
N GLU A 208 -3.83 18.79 -1.46
CA GLU A 208 -3.35 18.83 -2.85
C GLU A 208 -2.10 17.96 -3.00
N ARG A 209 -1.18 18.04 -2.02
CA ARG A 209 0.00 17.18 -1.95
C ARG A 209 -0.42 15.70 -1.88
N MET A 210 -1.35 15.37 -1.00
CA MET A 210 -1.85 14.01 -0.85
C MET A 210 -2.41 13.45 -2.17
N THR A 211 -3.18 14.23 -2.91
CA THR A 211 -3.72 13.80 -4.21
C THR A 211 -2.61 13.51 -5.21
N SER A 212 -1.60 14.39 -5.30
CA SER A 212 -0.45 14.21 -6.19
C SER A 212 0.38 12.98 -5.83
N GLU A 213 0.63 12.75 -4.55
CA GLU A 213 1.37 11.59 -4.04
C GLU A 213 0.61 10.28 -4.31
N LEU A 214 -0.71 10.28 -4.12
CA LEU A 214 -1.56 9.14 -4.45
C LEU A 214 -1.54 8.79 -5.94
N ASP A 215 -1.64 9.79 -6.81
CA ASP A 215 -1.59 9.57 -8.26
C ASP A 215 -0.23 9.01 -8.70
N ALA A 216 0.86 9.51 -8.11
CA ALA A 216 2.21 9.00 -8.36
C ALA A 216 2.36 7.56 -7.87
N MET A 217 1.89 7.26 -6.65
CA MET A 217 1.93 5.93 -6.05
C MET A 217 1.10 4.92 -6.85
N LEU A 218 -0.14 5.25 -7.18
CA LEU A 218 -1.01 4.40 -8.00
C LEU A 218 -0.46 4.21 -9.40
N GLY A 219 0.13 5.27 -9.99
CA GLY A 219 0.80 5.19 -11.27
C GLY A 219 1.99 4.21 -11.26
N ALA A 220 2.83 4.26 -10.23
CA ALA A 220 3.94 3.32 -10.06
C ALA A 220 3.42 1.88 -9.83
N TRP A 221 2.40 1.72 -8.99
CA TRP A 221 1.77 0.42 -8.71
C TRP A 221 1.21 -0.22 -9.99
N ARG A 222 0.43 0.52 -10.79
CA ARG A 222 -0.15 0.03 -12.06
C ARG A 222 0.90 -0.42 -13.07
N ARG A 223 2.05 0.27 -13.10
CA ARG A 223 3.15 -0.07 -14.03
C ARG A 223 4.08 -1.15 -13.50
N GLY A 224 3.87 -1.64 -12.27
CA GLY A 224 4.80 -2.56 -11.63
C GLY A 224 6.19 -1.95 -11.39
N ASP A 225 6.26 -0.63 -11.25
CA ASP A 225 7.50 0.13 -11.06
C ASP A 225 7.93 0.10 -9.58
N ALA A 226 8.46 -1.06 -9.17
CA ALA A 226 8.88 -1.28 -7.80
C ALA A 226 9.94 -0.28 -7.31
N PRO A 227 10.97 0.11 -8.11
CA PRO A 227 11.91 1.14 -7.71
C PRO A 227 11.26 2.52 -7.47
N ALA A 228 10.35 2.94 -8.36
CA ALA A 228 9.65 4.21 -8.19
C ALA A 228 8.76 4.21 -6.95
N LEU A 229 8.04 3.10 -6.71
CA LEU A 229 7.21 2.95 -5.51
C LEU A 229 8.06 2.94 -4.24
N ALA A 230 9.19 2.23 -4.22
CA ALA A 230 10.12 2.22 -3.09
C ALA A 230 10.64 3.62 -2.76
N LYS A 231 10.97 4.42 -3.79
CA LYS A 231 11.43 5.80 -3.60
C LYS A 231 10.34 6.69 -2.99
N LEU A 232 9.11 6.65 -3.53
CA LEU A 232 7.98 7.43 -3.01
C LEU A 232 7.68 7.08 -1.55
N LEU A 233 7.71 5.79 -1.23
CA LEU A 233 7.46 5.32 0.13
C LEU A 233 8.57 5.74 1.09
N GLN A 234 9.84 5.68 0.66
CA GLN A 234 10.98 6.13 1.45
C GLN A 234 10.92 7.64 1.73
N GLU A 235 10.58 8.46 0.73
CA GLU A 235 10.39 9.90 0.90
C GLU A 235 9.33 10.21 1.97
N GLY A 236 8.20 9.47 1.98
CA GLY A 236 7.16 9.59 3.00
C GLY A 236 7.65 9.18 4.40
N TYR A 237 8.50 8.17 4.50
CA TYR A 237 9.03 7.70 5.77
C TYR A 237 10.21 8.51 6.30
N ASP A 238 10.95 9.23 5.46
CA ASP A 238 12.04 10.12 5.90
C ASP A 238 11.54 11.21 6.85
N GLU A 239 10.28 11.59 6.74
CA GLU A 239 9.62 12.49 7.67
C GLU A 239 9.27 11.83 9.02
N TYR A 240 9.08 10.47 9.03
CA TYR A 240 8.70 9.68 10.21
C TYR A 240 9.53 8.40 10.35
N PRO A 241 10.86 8.51 10.57
CA PRO A 241 11.76 7.35 10.57
C PRO A 241 11.39 6.31 11.66
N ASP A 242 10.86 6.75 12.80
CA ASP A 242 10.45 5.86 13.88
C ASP A 242 9.19 5.03 13.56
N LEU A 243 8.43 5.44 12.55
CA LEU A 243 7.27 4.67 12.05
C LEU A 243 7.69 3.60 11.05
N TYR A 244 8.68 3.89 10.20
CA TYR A 244 9.09 2.97 9.14
C TYR A 244 9.47 1.59 9.69
N ARG A 245 10.27 1.55 10.73
CA ARG A 245 10.80 0.31 11.28
C ARG A 245 9.70 -0.63 11.82
N PRO A 246 8.82 -0.20 12.76
CA PRO A 246 7.77 -1.07 13.28
C PRO A 246 6.66 -1.38 12.28
N LEU A 247 6.34 -0.45 11.38
CA LEU A 247 5.27 -0.66 10.40
C LEU A 247 5.67 -1.56 9.22
N THR A 248 6.97 -1.71 8.94
CA THR A 248 7.43 -2.48 7.76
C THR A 248 8.49 -3.49 8.13
N VAL A 249 9.69 -3.05 8.50
CA VAL A 249 10.88 -3.91 8.64
C VAL A 249 10.67 -5.02 9.66
N GLU A 250 10.12 -4.70 10.82
CA GLU A 250 9.91 -5.70 11.89
C GLU A 250 8.82 -6.70 11.50
N ARG A 251 7.75 -6.24 10.87
CA ARG A 251 6.69 -7.09 10.34
C ARG A 251 7.22 -7.99 9.24
N ASN A 252 7.93 -7.44 8.26
CA ASN A 252 8.54 -8.22 7.18
C ASN A 252 9.39 -9.36 7.73
N ARG A 253 10.28 -9.07 8.70
CA ARG A 253 11.13 -10.08 9.33
C ARG A 253 10.35 -11.15 10.09
N LYS A 254 9.24 -10.78 10.74
CA LYS A 254 8.34 -11.71 11.42
C LYS A 254 7.63 -12.65 10.45
N TRP A 255 7.30 -12.17 9.25
CA TRP A 255 6.55 -12.93 8.24
C TRP A 255 7.42 -13.93 7.45
N ILE A 256 8.72 -13.65 7.27
CA ILE A 256 9.61 -14.48 6.44
C ILE A 256 9.54 -15.97 6.77
N PRO A 257 9.61 -16.42 8.04
CA PRO A 257 9.56 -17.85 8.33
C PRO A 257 8.26 -18.53 7.86
N ARG A 258 7.12 -17.82 7.98
CA ARG A 258 5.83 -18.36 7.51
C ARG A 258 5.76 -18.40 5.98
N ILE A 259 6.30 -17.36 5.32
CA ILE A 259 6.32 -17.30 3.85
C ILE A 259 7.27 -18.38 3.28
N GLU A 260 8.42 -18.61 3.90
CA GLU A 260 9.33 -19.69 3.49
C GLU A 260 8.67 -21.07 3.66
N GLN A 261 7.94 -21.28 4.76
CA GLN A 261 7.25 -22.55 5.02
C GLN A 261 6.25 -22.91 3.90
N LEU A 262 5.67 -21.93 3.19
CA LEU A 262 4.75 -22.17 2.07
C LEU A 262 5.41 -22.95 0.94
N LEU A 263 6.74 -22.87 0.76
CA LEU A 263 7.46 -23.66 -0.23
C LEU A 263 7.53 -25.14 0.13
N ASP A 264 7.41 -25.49 1.41
CA ASP A 264 7.38 -26.86 1.91
C ASP A 264 5.95 -27.43 2.00
N ASP A 265 4.92 -26.58 1.86
CA ASP A 265 3.52 -26.99 1.84
C ASP A 265 3.21 -27.75 0.52
N LYS A 266 2.01 -28.29 0.35
CA LYS A 266 1.63 -29.08 -0.84
C LYS A 266 1.01 -28.23 -1.95
N ASP A 267 0.48 -27.08 -1.57
CA ASP A 267 -0.43 -26.27 -2.37
C ASP A 267 0.24 -24.94 -2.72
N ASP A 268 0.05 -24.45 -3.92
CA ASP A 268 0.50 -23.12 -4.32
C ASP A 268 -0.26 -22.04 -3.52
N CYS A 269 0.40 -20.97 -3.15
CA CYS A 269 -0.16 -19.93 -2.30
C CYS A 269 0.03 -18.54 -2.88
N LEU A 270 -1.02 -17.70 -2.79
CA LEU A 270 -0.95 -16.27 -3.09
C LEU A 270 -0.86 -15.47 -1.79
N VAL A 271 0.32 -14.95 -1.51
CA VAL A 271 0.57 -14.01 -0.41
C VAL A 271 0.17 -12.62 -0.85
N VAL A 272 -0.73 -11.97 -0.11
CA VAL A 272 -1.25 -10.62 -0.40
C VAL A 272 -0.92 -9.70 0.76
N VAL A 273 0.01 -8.79 0.54
CA VAL A 273 0.45 -7.81 1.54
C VAL A 273 0.56 -6.43 0.91
N GLY A 274 0.44 -5.36 1.69
CA GLY A 274 0.57 -4.00 1.18
C GLY A 274 1.85 -3.83 0.36
N ALA A 275 1.76 -3.13 -0.77
CA ALA A 275 2.86 -2.97 -1.72
C ALA A 275 4.16 -2.47 -1.08
N LEU A 276 4.04 -1.68 0.02
CA LEU A 276 5.16 -1.21 0.82
C LEU A 276 6.02 -2.36 1.37
N HIS A 277 5.43 -3.50 1.68
CA HIS A 277 6.14 -4.65 2.23
C HIS A 277 7.00 -5.40 1.20
N LEU A 278 6.78 -5.17 -0.10
CA LEU A 278 7.44 -5.91 -1.19
C LEU A 278 8.52 -5.11 -1.92
N VAL A 279 8.69 -3.81 -1.63
CA VAL A 279 9.60 -2.93 -2.36
C VAL A 279 10.66 -2.30 -1.45
N GLY A 280 11.86 -2.09 -2.00
CA GLY A 280 12.97 -1.44 -1.30
C GLY A 280 13.76 -2.38 -0.39
N THR A 281 14.66 -1.77 0.38
CA THR A 281 15.52 -2.48 1.34
C THR A 281 14.71 -3.03 2.51
N ASP A 282 15.07 -4.20 3.02
CA ASP A 282 14.35 -4.92 4.09
C ASP A 282 12.88 -5.25 3.74
N SER A 283 12.50 -5.18 2.45
CA SER A 283 11.23 -5.72 1.99
C SER A 283 11.21 -7.25 2.09
N VAL A 284 10.01 -7.84 2.03
CA VAL A 284 9.86 -9.31 1.97
C VAL A 284 10.64 -9.91 0.80
N VAL A 285 10.59 -9.27 -0.37
CA VAL A 285 11.36 -9.71 -1.57
C VAL A 285 12.86 -9.67 -1.29
N ASP A 286 13.39 -8.55 -0.82
CA ASP A 286 14.81 -8.38 -0.51
C ASP A 286 15.29 -9.37 0.57
N LEU A 287 14.49 -9.60 1.61
CA LEU A 287 14.80 -10.55 2.68
C LEU A 287 14.84 -12.00 2.16
N LEU A 288 13.92 -12.40 1.29
CA LEU A 288 13.90 -13.72 0.67
C LEU A 288 15.09 -13.90 -0.28
N GLU A 289 15.41 -12.89 -1.09
CA GLU A 289 16.58 -12.93 -1.99
C GLU A 289 17.89 -13.05 -1.21
N ARG A 290 18.06 -12.32 -0.10
CA ARG A 290 19.23 -12.45 0.79
C ARG A 290 19.35 -13.84 1.42
N LYS A 291 18.27 -14.57 1.58
CA LYS A 291 18.24 -15.96 2.05
C LYS A 291 18.50 -16.98 0.93
N GLY A 292 18.64 -16.52 -0.31
CA GLY A 292 19.00 -17.36 -1.47
C GLY A 292 17.82 -17.83 -2.31
N HIS A 293 16.60 -17.38 -2.01
CA HIS A 293 15.44 -17.65 -2.85
C HIS A 293 15.52 -16.86 -4.15
N LYS A 294 15.10 -17.49 -5.25
CA LYS A 294 14.99 -16.82 -6.56
C LYS A 294 13.61 -16.19 -6.68
N VAL A 295 13.50 -14.90 -6.39
CA VAL A 295 12.26 -14.15 -6.49
C VAL A 295 12.23 -13.40 -7.81
N LYS A 296 11.18 -13.60 -8.60
CA LYS A 296 11.04 -13.00 -9.94
C LYS A 296 9.79 -12.12 -9.99
N GLN A 297 9.95 -10.88 -10.40
CA GLN A 297 8.81 -10.00 -10.70
C GLN A 297 8.15 -10.42 -12.03
N LEU A 298 6.80 -10.49 -12.02
CA LEU A 298 5.95 -10.93 -13.12
C LEU A 298 5.32 -9.74 -13.86
#